data_b013d1fe281d7b85e4c83a0a373a6522
#
_entry.id   b013d1fe281d7b85e4c83a0a373a6522
#
_cell.length_a   1.000
_cell.length_b   1.000
_cell.length_c   1.000
_cell.angle_alpha   90.00
_cell.angle_beta   90.00
_cell.angle_gamma   90.00
#
_symmetry.space_group_name_H-M   'P 1'
#
loop_
_entity.id
_entity.type
_entity.pdbx_description
1 polymer ?
#
loop_
_entity_poly.entity_id
_entity_poly.type
_entity_poly.pdbx_seq_one_letter_code
_entity_poly.pdbx_strand_id
1 'polypeptide(L)'
;MSGLGGHIKHLYEDYSLTFSDLKNIINLLSSGKIPYTEKTDGMNMFLSFNPMLQKSMLARNKEDLEAGGVDLHTMIKRYENNPNIQKGISDLIKHFEEVMLSQDGMQIASSFGPKTFYNVELHHPSLRNVIPYDKQGILFHKTGGIHGSEFGFLQNLINNIDVNPFISFDKEKQLSFPVENHLKSLDKFMTDNTLKDHNAIGDYLIDKLLTKINELPITNDLRKKELVKKMIGVKGTNINNIITGLSHNEAEEVKKFAGNQKTIIREILYKLENIINTIALEALNNIKSDYISDSKNAIQQITFNLAQQIKHLDTAEDEELLNNYLYHKEKLKPITSPVEGIVFSYKDKPYKLTGNFAPINQIKNLSEKLNNQRKENKVHKQSQQVGIFAGSFRPPHAGHMQVIEEMSKRFDVVEILVSNPQDKQRSSMKAESAKEILETYLKAYQMEDKCKVSISSQASPIKDAYGFAGTRRFYPKAYISFITSDKDKNRYEQSIMESLPSRNRTISSVKEVVIPSLKINEIPMSAKMIREMFLDEFISEDQRIVRAFTHMPKKLSQEEKQKVYELMKKDLLQEMSGVGAVAGYSAPLGREERNESVSFSGIVMSDSNPFKKKHIDEVYDYLLKKTRK
;
A
#
# COMPACT_ATOMS: atom_id res chain seq x y z
N MET A 1 -7.13 13.77 9.39
CA MET A 1 -7.21 15.23 9.59
C MET A 1 -8.25 15.75 8.60
N SER A 2 -9.36 16.31 9.08
CA SER A 2 -10.35 16.95 8.21
C SER A 2 -9.76 18.32 7.81
N GLY A 3 -9.48 18.51 6.51
CA GLY A 3 -9.13 19.82 5.98
C GLY A 3 -10.26 20.82 6.26
N LEU A 4 -9.96 22.10 6.20
CA LEU A 4 -10.89 23.20 6.47
C LEU A 4 -12.08 23.28 5.51
N GLY A 5 -11.95 22.68 4.32
CA GLY A 5 -13.07 22.52 3.39
C GLY A 5 -14.18 21.59 3.91
N GLY A 6 -13.99 21.05 5.14
CA GLY A 6 -14.85 20.03 5.68
C GLY A 6 -14.58 18.65 5.05
N HIS A 7 -14.94 17.58 5.75
CA HIS A 7 -14.94 16.26 5.17
C HIS A 7 -16.14 16.16 4.20
N ILE A 8 -15.88 16.06 2.89
CA ILE A 8 -16.94 15.75 1.94
C ILE A 8 -17.46 14.36 2.28
N LYS A 9 -18.74 14.28 2.59
CA LYS A 9 -19.38 13.05 3.06
C LYS A 9 -19.61 12.05 1.92
N HIS A 10 -19.47 10.78 2.23
CA HIS A 10 -20.14 9.75 1.44
C HIS A 10 -21.66 9.82 1.67
N LEU A 11 -22.44 9.33 0.72
CA LEU A 11 -23.89 9.35 0.83
C LEU A 11 -24.39 8.66 2.11
N TYR A 12 -23.77 7.55 2.51
CA TYR A 12 -24.13 6.81 3.72
C TYR A 12 -23.69 7.48 5.04
N GLU A 13 -22.86 8.54 4.96
CA GLU A 13 -22.42 9.33 6.11
C GLU A 13 -23.35 10.53 6.41
N ASP A 14 -24.22 10.90 5.49
CA ASP A 14 -25.23 11.92 5.75
C ASP A 14 -26.54 11.28 6.21
N TYR A 15 -26.68 11.15 7.53
CA TYR A 15 -27.84 10.52 8.17
C TYR A 15 -29.15 11.26 7.91
N SER A 16 -29.13 12.47 7.36
CA SER A 16 -30.33 13.23 6.97
C SER A 16 -30.89 12.85 5.60
N LEU A 17 -30.10 12.13 4.75
CA LEU A 17 -30.59 11.67 3.47
C LEU A 17 -31.65 10.58 3.67
N THR A 18 -32.78 10.75 2.94
CA THR A 18 -33.79 9.70 2.84
C THR A 18 -33.41 8.66 1.79
N PHE A 19 -34.06 7.49 1.81
CA PHE A 19 -33.87 6.48 0.77
C PHE A 19 -34.41 6.97 -0.58
N SER A 20 -35.44 7.84 -0.58
CA SER A 20 -35.88 8.56 -1.77
C SER A 20 -34.79 9.49 -2.31
N ASP A 21 -34.07 10.22 -1.44
CA ASP A 21 -32.92 11.04 -1.87
C ASP A 21 -31.83 10.18 -2.49
N LEU A 22 -31.49 9.04 -1.90
CA LEU A 22 -30.48 8.13 -2.46
C LEU A 22 -30.87 7.66 -3.86
N LYS A 23 -32.09 7.19 -4.06
CA LYS A 23 -32.61 6.78 -5.37
C LYS A 23 -32.55 7.93 -6.38
N ASN A 24 -32.95 9.12 -5.96
CA ASN A 24 -32.94 10.29 -6.83
C ASN A 24 -31.51 10.71 -7.22
N ILE A 25 -30.58 10.75 -6.28
CA ILE A 25 -29.16 11.02 -6.55
C ILE A 25 -28.60 10.04 -7.56
N ILE A 26 -28.82 8.74 -7.37
CA ILE A 26 -28.35 7.68 -8.25
C ILE A 26 -28.91 7.88 -9.67
N ASN A 27 -30.20 8.14 -9.81
CA ASN A 27 -30.84 8.38 -11.09
C ASN A 27 -30.32 9.66 -11.79
N LEU A 28 -30.17 10.74 -11.04
CA LEU A 28 -29.68 12.01 -11.59
C LEU A 28 -28.23 11.94 -12.04
N LEU A 29 -27.37 11.26 -11.26
CA LEU A 29 -25.98 11.03 -11.64
C LEU A 29 -25.87 10.17 -12.88
N SER A 30 -26.59 9.04 -12.90
CA SER A 30 -26.52 8.08 -14.02
C SER A 30 -27.08 8.60 -15.32
N SER A 31 -28.00 9.59 -15.26
CA SER A 31 -28.56 10.26 -16.43
C SER A 31 -27.81 11.53 -16.84
N GLY A 32 -26.71 11.88 -16.18
CA GLY A 32 -25.92 13.08 -16.47
C GLY A 32 -26.57 14.39 -16.04
N LYS A 33 -27.65 14.34 -15.25
CA LYS A 33 -28.36 15.56 -14.80
C LYS A 33 -27.66 16.27 -13.63
N ILE A 34 -26.84 15.56 -12.88
CA ILE A 34 -25.93 16.15 -11.88
C ILE A 34 -24.51 16.11 -12.46
N PRO A 35 -23.87 17.28 -12.67
CA PRO A 35 -22.47 17.31 -13.05
C PRO A 35 -21.57 16.86 -11.88
N TYR A 36 -20.42 16.29 -12.22
CA TYR A 36 -19.40 15.89 -11.24
C TYR A 36 -18.03 16.44 -11.62
N THR A 37 -17.15 16.52 -10.62
CA THR A 37 -15.71 16.72 -10.83
C THR A 37 -14.97 15.46 -10.41
N GLU A 38 -13.83 15.17 -11.07
CA GLU A 38 -12.98 14.05 -10.70
C GLU A 38 -12.32 14.33 -9.33
N LYS A 39 -12.48 13.39 -8.39
CA LYS A 39 -11.76 13.45 -7.13
C LYS A 39 -10.37 12.90 -7.32
N THR A 40 -9.37 13.70 -7.03
CA THR A 40 -7.96 13.33 -7.15
C THR A 40 -7.36 12.94 -5.78
N ASP A 41 -6.31 12.12 -5.78
CA ASP A 41 -5.56 11.64 -4.61
C ASP A 41 -4.24 12.41 -4.51
N GLY A 42 -4.32 13.71 -4.39
CA GLY A 42 -3.18 14.58 -4.19
C GLY A 42 -3.02 15.02 -2.73
N MET A 43 -2.10 15.93 -2.50
CA MET A 43 -1.96 16.58 -1.20
C MET A 43 -2.82 17.83 -1.14
N ASN A 44 -3.95 17.76 -0.46
CA ASN A 44 -4.83 18.90 -0.29
C ASN A 44 -4.18 20.01 0.55
N MET A 45 -4.30 21.26 0.10
CA MET A 45 -3.75 22.44 0.76
C MET A 45 -4.61 23.68 0.43
N PHE A 46 -4.51 24.71 1.24
CA PHE A 46 -5.02 26.03 0.91
C PHE A 46 -3.87 26.90 0.47
N LEU A 47 -4.02 27.53 -0.68
CA LEU A 47 -3.00 28.33 -1.33
C LEU A 47 -3.52 29.75 -1.56
N SER A 48 -2.72 30.73 -1.19
CA SER A 48 -2.86 32.14 -1.55
C SER A 48 -1.54 32.66 -2.08
N PHE A 49 -1.59 33.83 -2.71
CA PHE A 49 -0.39 34.56 -3.10
C PHE A 49 -0.46 35.97 -2.56
N ASN A 50 0.59 36.41 -1.88
CA ASN A 50 0.71 37.79 -1.41
C ASN A 50 1.55 38.60 -2.40
N PRO A 51 0.93 39.47 -3.23
CA PRO A 51 1.66 40.21 -4.25
C PRO A 51 2.62 41.24 -3.66
N MET A 52 2.37 41.74 -2.45
CA MET A 52 3.27 42.70 -1.78
C MET A 52 4.55 42.02 -1.28
N LEU A 53 4.42 40.81 -0.76
CA LEU A 53 5.55 40.01 -0.29
C LEU A 53 6.18 39.18 -1.42
N GLN A 54 5.52 39.07 -2.56
CA GLN A 54 5.89 38.22 -3.70
C GLN A 54 6.08 36.77 -3.30
N LYS A 55 5.21 36.27 -2.43
CA LYS A 55 5.30 34.91 -1.84
C LYS A 55 3.95 34.24 -1.74
N SER A 56 4.00 32.92 -1.85
CA SER A 56 2.87 32.06 -1.55
C SER A 56 2.60 32.01 -0.05
N MET A 57 1.33 31.99 0.31
CA MET A 57 0.85 31.74 1.66
C MET A 57 0.08 30.44 1.67
N LEU A 58 0.45 29.54 2.58
CA LEU A 58 -0.01 28.17 2.64
C LEU A 58 -0.75 27.89 3.94
N ALA A 59 -1.83 27.09 3.89
CA ALA A 59 -2.51 26.67 5.10
C ALA A 59 -2.97 25.21 5.00
N ARG A 60 -2.85 24.46 6.11
CA ARG A 60 -3.29 23.05 6.22
C ARG A 60 -4.41 22.86 7.23
N ASN A 61 -4.64 23.82 8.08
CA ASN A 61 -5.61 23.77 9.16
C ASN A 61 -6.25 25.15 9.36
N LYS A 62 -7.25 25.21 10.24
CA LYS A 62 -7.99 26.43 10.53
C LYS A 62 -7.12 27.52 11.17
N GLU A 63 -6.18 27.12 12.01
CA GLU A 63 -5.25 28.03 12.68
C GLU A 63 -4.37 28.75 11.66
N ASP A 64 -3.85 28.02 10.68
CA ASP A 64 -3.07 28.60 9.59
C ASP A 64 -3.88 29.62 8.80
N LEU A 65 -5.15 29.29 8.45
CA LEU A 65 -5.99 30.21 7.69
C LEU A 65 -6.34 31.46 8.48
N GLU A 66 -6.69 31.33 9.76
CA GLU A 66 -6.99 32.46 10.64
C GLU A 66 -5.76 33.37 10.84
N ALA A 67 -4.56 32.77 10.82
CA ALA A 67 -3.30 33.52 10.86
C ALA A 67 -2.90 34.16 9.53
N GLY A 68 -3.67 33.95 8.44
CA GLY A 68 -3.34 34.47 7.10
C GLY A 68 -2.33 33.60 6.34
N GLY A 69 -2.20 32.33 6.73
CA GLY A 69 -1.28 31.37 6.15
C GLY A 69 0.15 31.43 6.72
N VAL A 70 0.96 30.47 6.29
CA VAL A 70 2.40 30.42 6.58
C VAL A 70 3.18 30.40 5.28
N ASP A 71 4.41 30.87 5.29
CA ASP A 71 5.29 30.83 4.12
C ASP A 71 5.76 29.40 3.82
N LEU A 72 6.34 29.21 2.63
CA LEU A 72 6.84 27.92 2.18
C LEU A 72 7.86 27.32 3.15
N HIS A 73 8.78 28.13 3.69
CA HIS A 73 9.81 27.65 4.62
C HIS A 73 9.18 27.05 5.89
N THR A 74 8.23 27.77 6.47
CA THR A 74 7.49 27.32 7.66
C THR A 74 6.67 26.05 7.37
N MET A 75 6.05 25.99 6.18
CA MET A 75 5.26 24.81 5.80
C MET A 75 6.14 23.57 5.64
N ILE A 76 7.25 23.64 4.91
CA ILE A 76 8.13 22.47 4.70
C ILE A 76 8.81 22.00 5.99
N LYS A 77 9.11 22.90 6.94
CA LYS A 77 9.67 22.56 8.24
C LYS A 77 8.76 21.60 9.02
N ARG A 78 7.45 21.68 8.87
CA ARG A 78 6.49 20.74 9.49
C ARG A 78 6.65 19.29 9.04
N TYR A 79 7.32 19.08 7.90
CA TYR A 79 7.59 17.77 7.30
C TYR A 79 9.07 17.41 7.35
N GLU A 80 9.84 17.91 8.35
CA GLU A 80 11.28 17.68 8.49
C GLU A 80 11.67 16.19 8.49
N ASN A 81 10.78 15.32 9.01
CA ASN A 81 10.95 13.89 9.01
C ASN A 81 10.49 13.20 7.71
N ASN A 82 10.08 13.96 6.68
CA ASN A 82 9.61 13.40 5.41
C ASN A 82 10.15 14.20 4.21
N PRO A 83 11.40 13.95 3.81
CA PRO A 83 12.08 14.71 2.75
C PRO A 83 11.35 14.66 1.39
N ASN A 84 10.62 13.58 1.11
CA ASN A 84 9.84 13.48 -0.12
C ASN A 84 8.66 14.46 -0.13
N ILE A 85 7.96 14.60 1.00
CA ILE A 85 6.88 15.59 1.11
C ILE A 85 7.44 17.00 1.02
N GLN A 86 8.56 17.29 1.72
CA GLN A 86 9.24 18.59 1.63
C GLN A 86 9.59 18.93 0.19
N LYS A 87 10.19 17.97 -0.53
CA LYS A 87 10.55 18.14 -1.95
C LYS A 87 9.32 18.44 -2.81
N GLY A 88 8.27 17.63 -2.71
CA GLY A 88 7.06 17.80 -3.51
C GLY A 88 6.38 19.16 -3.30
N ILE A 89 6.23 19.60 -2.04
CA ILE A 89 5.67 20.92 -1.73
C ILE A 89 6.60 22.03 -2.26
N SER A 90 7.91 21.91 -2.01
CA SER A 90 8.89 22.92 -2.40
C SER A 90 8.92 23.13 -3.92
N ASP A 91 8.99 22.04 -4.69
CA ASP A 91 9.07 22.10 -6.15
C ASP A 91 7.81 22.74 -6.74
N LEU A 92 6.62 22.33 -6.27
CA LEU A 92 5.35 22.86 -6.78
C LEU A 92 5.13 24.32 -6.42
N ILE A 93 5.39 24.71 -5.18
CA ILE A 93 5.12 26.08 -4.72
C ILE A 93 6.13 27.07 -5.30
N LYS A 94 7.40 26.70 -5.42
CA LYS A 94 8.39 27.57 -6.09
C LYS A 94 8.02 27.82 -7.55
N HIS A 95 7.61 26.77 -8.26
CA HIS A 95 7.16 26.94 -9.64
C HIS A 95 5.88 27.79 -9.74
N PHE A 96 4.95 27.63 -8.81
CA PHE A 96 3.79 28.53 -8.72
C PHE A 96 4.21 29.99 -8.50
N GLU A 97 5.16 30.23 -7.61
CA GLU A 97 5.72 31.58 -7.37
C GLU A 97 6.37 32.15 -8.63
N GLU A 98 7.15 31.36 -9.36
CA GLU A 98 7.75 31.75 -10.64
C GLU A 98 6.68 32.16 -11.67
N VAL A 99 5.59 31.37 -11.77
CA VAL A 99 4.45 31.70 -12.64
C VAL A 99 3.77 33.01 -12.19
N MET A 100 3.52 33.18 -10.89
CA MET A 100 2.87 34.39 -10.36
C MET A 100 3.72 35.66 -10.51
N LEU A 101 5.04 35.51 -10.56
CA LEU A 101 5.98 36.64 -10.75
C LEU A 101 6.28 36.92 -12.23
N SER A 102 5.80 36.11 -13.17
CA SER A 102 5.88 36.42 -14.60
C SER A 102 4.99 37.63 -14.97
N GLN A 103 5.22 38.24 -16.15
CA GLN A 103 4.44 39.37 -16.61
C GLN A 103 2.93 39.06 -16.61
N ASP A 104 2.54 37.92 -17.11
CA ASP A 104 1.14 37.48 -17.16
C ASP A 104 0.63 37.05 -15.76
N GLY A 105 1.49 36.44 -14.96
CA GLY A 105 1.19 35.98 -13.61
C GLY A 105 0.92 37.15 -12.64
N MET A 106 1.53 38.31 -12.83
CA MET A 106 1.28 39.51 -12.01
C MET A 106 -0.16 40.04 -12.15
N GLN A 107 -0.80 39.84 -13.29
CA GLN A 107 -2.23 40.14 -13.46
C GLN A 107 -3.08 39.18 -12.62
N ILE A 108 -2.71 37.89 -12.59
CA ILE A 108 -3.35 36.86 -11.76
C ILE A 108 -3.09 37.16 -10.28
N ALA A 109 -1.86 37.50 -9.92
CA ALA A 109 -1.46 37.80 -8.55
C ALA A 109 -2.30 38.93 -7.92
N SER A 110 -2.71 39.89 -8.72
CA SER A 110 -3.58 40.99 -8.25
C SER A 110 -4.98 40.52 -7.84
N SER A 111 -5.43 39.36 -8.30
CA SER A 111 -6.74 38.79 -7.92
C SER A 111 -6.70 38.07 -6.55
N PHE A 112 -5.52 37.83 -6.00
CA PHE A 112 -5.37 37.25 -4.66
C PHE A 112 -5.50 38.38 -3.62
N GLY A 113 -6.64 38.46 -2.99
CA GLY A 113 -6.81 39.35 -1.83
C GLY A 113 -5.99 38.84 -0.62
N PRO A 114 -5.69 39.69 0.36
CA PRO A 114 -4.83 39.37 1.49
C PRO A 114 -5.34 38.26 2.42
N LYS A 115 -6.58 37.82 2.23
CA LYS A 115 -7.22 36.72 2.98
C LYS A 115 -7.92 35.71 2.07
N THR A 116 -7.65 35.77 0.76
CA THR A 116 -8.24 34.85 -0.21
C THR A 116 -7.38 33.57 -0.28
N PHE A 117 -7.96 32.43 0.06
CA PHE A 117 -7.32 31.13 -0.02
C PHE A 117 -8.13 30.20 -0.91
N TYR A 118 -7.49 29.65 -1.90
CA TYR A 118 -8.07 28.62 -2.77
C TYR A 118 -7.75 27.24 -2.22
N ASN A 119 -8.74 26.37 -2.24
CA ASN A 119 -8.53 24.97 -1.96
C ASN A 119 -7.83 24.32 -3.16
N VAL A 120 -6.65 23.76 -2.96
CA VAL A 120 -5.85 23.17 -4.03
C VAL A 120 -5.42 21.76 -3.69
N GLU A 121 -5.15 20.97 -4.72
CA GLU A 121 -4.53 19.66 -4.60
C GLU A 121 -3.18 19.65 -5.32
N LEU A 122 -2.16 19.24 -4.62
CA LEU A 122 -0.79 19.17 -5.12
C LEU A 122 -0.52 17.77 -5.68
N HIS A 123 -0.19 17.69 -6.96
CA HIS A 123 0.20 16.45 -7.64
C HIS A 123 1.70 16.47 -7.94
N HIS A 124 2.45 15.60 -7.27
CA HIS A 124 3.90 15.47 -7.48
C HIS A 124 4.35 14.02 -7.21
N PRO A 125 5.31 13.46 -7.98
CA PRO A 125 5.79 12.08 -7.78
C PRO A 125 6.38 11.81 -6.39
N SER A 126 6.93 12.85 -5.73
CA SER A 126 7.44 12.74 -4.36
C SER A 126 6.34 12.75 -3.31
N LEU A 127 5.12 13.20 -3.64
CA LEU A 127 3.97 13.08 -2.76
C LEU A 127 3.44 11.66 -2.87
N ARG A 128 3.26 11.01 -1.71
CA ARG A 128 2.87 9.60 -1.63
C ARG A 128 1.38 9.42 -1.93
N ASN A 129 1.03 9.47 -3.18
CA ASN A 129 -0.33 9.19 -3.63
C ASN A 129 -0.50 7.70 -3.92
N VAL A 130 -1.72 7.20 -3.84
CA VAL A 130 -2.05 5.83 -4.31
C VAL A 130 -2.06 5.81 -5.83
N ILE A 131 -2.53 6.92 -6.43
CA ILE A 131 -2.67 7.07 -7.87
C ILE A 131 -1.37 7.63 -8.46
N PRO A 132 -0.78 6.97 -9.46
CA PRO A 132 0.39 7.48 -10.18
C PRO A 132 -0.05 8.48 -11.25
N TYR A 133 -0.18 9.75 -10.90
CA TYR A 133 -0.50 10.81 -11.86
C TYR A 133 0.67 11.06 -12.82
N ASP A 134 0.37 11.22 -14.10
CA ASP A 134 1.36 11.54 -15.14
C ASP A 134 1.78 13.01 -15.10
N LYS A 135 0.89 13.87 -14.61
CA LYS A 135 1.08 15.31 -14.59
C LYS A 135 1.42 15.80 -13.19
N GLN A 136 2.46 16.59 -13.11
CA GLN A 136 2.77 17.38 -11.91
C GLN A 136 2.04 18.72 -12.03
N GLY A 137 1.52 19.22 -10.91
CA GLY A 137 0.86 20.52 -10.92
C GLY A 137 0.01 20.79 -9.70
N ILE A 138 -0.66 21.92 -9.76
CA ILE A 138 -1.59 22.40 -8.74
C ILE A 138 -2.99 22.44 -9.35
N LEU A 139 -3.89 21.62 -8.79
CA LEU A 139 -5.31 21.61 -9.16
C LEU A 139 -6.08 22.50 -8.21
N PHE A 140 -6.75 23.52 -8.76
CA PHE A 140 -7.63 24.41 -8.02
C PHE A 140 -9.05 23.86 -7.97
N HIS A 141 -9.58 23.69 -6.75
CA HIS A 141 -10.94 23.24 -6.53
C HIS A 141 -11.91 24.40 -6.45
N LYS A 142 -13.05 24.28 -7.13
CA LYS A 142 -14.14 25.27 -7.10
C LYS A 142 -14.75 25.43 -5.70
N THR A 143 -14.66 24.41 -4.87
CA THR A 143 -15.29 24.36 -3.55
C THR A 143 -14.26 24.27 -2.43
N GLY A 144 -14.65 24.71 -1.23
CA GLY A 144 -13.87 24.54 -0.01
C GLY A 144 -12.81 25.63 0.26
N GLY A 145 -12.65 26.60 -0.64
CA GLY A 145 -11.77 27.75 -0.43
C GLY A 145 -12.47 28.93 0.25
N ILE A 146 -11.68 29.93 0.65
CA ILE A 146 -12.17 31.26 1.12
C ILE A 146 -11.89 32.25 0.02
N HIS A 147 -12.76 32.33 -0.99
CA HIS A 147 -12.53 33.13 -2.18
C HIS A 147 -13.82 33.77 -2.76
N GLY A 148 -14.99 33.58 -2.17
CA GLY A 148 -16.23 34.21 -2.66
C GLY A 148 -16.48 34.02 -4.16
N SER A 149 -16.85 35.05 -4.88
CA SER A 149 -17.10 35.07 -6.33
C SER A 149 -15.82 35.11 -7.19
N GLU A 150 -14.65 35.22 -6.59
CA GLU A 150 -13.37 35.48 -7.29
C GLU A 150 -12.83 34.25 -8.02
N PHE A 151 -13.30 33.03 -7.67
CA PHE A 151 -12.84 31.79 -8.31
C PHE A 151 -13.07 31.77 -9.83
N GLY A 152 -14.26 32.18 -10.27
CA GLY A 152 -14.59 32.27 -11.70
C GLY A 152 -13.71 33.27 -12.44
N PHE A 153 -13.40 34.41 -11.81
CA PHE A 153 -12.49 35.41 -12.35
C PHE A 153 -11.05 34.83 -12.47
N LEU A 154 -10.54 34.22 -11.43
CA LEU A 154 -9.23 33.54 -11.45
C LEU A 154 -9.14 32.47 -12.55
N GLN A 155 -10.18 31.64 -12.68
CA GLN A 155 -10.26 30.62 -13.71
C GLN A 155 -10.24 31.21 -15.12
N ASN A 156 -11.01 32.23 -15.37
CA ASN A 156 -11.03 32.92 -16.66
C ASN A 156 -9.69 33.58 -16.96
N LEU A 157 -9.06 34.20 -16.00
CA LEU A 157 -7.77 34.85 -16.16
C LEU A 157 -6.67 33.83 -16.52
N ILE A 158 -6.60 32.72 -15.79
CA ILE A 158 -5.61 31.63 -16.05
C ILE A 158 -5.87 30.96 -17.41
N ASN A 159 -7.13 30.73 -17.79
CA ASN A 159 -7.47 30.14 -19.09
C ASN A 159 -7.12 31.04 -20.29
N ASN A 160 -7.05 32.36 -20.09
CA ASN A 160 -6.71 33.30 -21.16
C ASN A 160 -5.22 33.60 -21.27
N ILE A 161 -4.42 33.13 -20.32
CA ILE A 161 -2.98 33.26 -20.32
C ILE A 161 -2.45 31.85 -20.68
N ASP A 162 -1.50 31.77 -21.60
CA ASP A 162 -0.83 30.50 -21.95
C ASP A 162 0.09 30.06 -20.80
N VAL A 163 -0.53 29.94 -19.61
CA VAL A 163 0.14 29.43 -18.41
C VAL A 163 0.29 27.92 -18.61
N ASN A 164 1.51 27.48 -18.65
CA ASN A 164 1.97 26.10 -18.62
C ASN A 164 0.92 25.16 -17.99
N PRO A 165 0.71 23.94 -18.51
CA PRO A 165 -0.25 22.94 -18.02
C PRO A 165 -0.10 22.54 -16.54
N PHE A 166 0.76 23.24 -15.82
CA PHE A 166 1.05 23.09 -14.40
C PHE A 166 -0.08 23.54 -13.47
N ILE A 167 -0.88 24.55 -13.86
CA ILE A 167 -2.05 24.99 -13.10
C ILE A 167 -3.31 24.49 -13.82
N SER A 168 -4.18 23.84 -13.09
CA SER A 168 -5.43 23.29 -13.62
C SER A 168 -6.60 23.57 -12.67
N PHE A 169 -7.81 23.45 -13.20
CA PHE A 169 -9.05 23.62 -12.47
C PHE A 169 -9.93 22.39 -12.59
N ASP A 170 -10.77 22.18 -11.59
CA ASP A 170 -11.84 21.19 -11.65
C ASP A 170 -12.67 21.34 -12.92
N LYS A 171 -12.80 20.25 -13.67
CA LYS A 171 -13.66 20.21 -14.85
C LYS A 171 -14.96 19.48 -14.52
N GLU A 172 -16.07 20.20 -14.66
CA GLU A 172 -17.38 19.57 -14.54
C GLU A 172 -17.66 18.68 -15.76
N LYS A 173 -18.07 17.45 -15.49
CA LYS A 173 -18.39 16.43 -16.47
C LYS A 173 -19.77 15.86 -16.20
N GLN A 174 -20.35 15.23 -17.21
CA GLN A 174 -21.60 14.46 -17.09
C GLN A 174 -21.26 12.97 -17.13
N LEU A 175 -22.01 12.18 -16.39
CA LEU A 175 -21.83 10.74 -16.27
C LEU A 175 -23.06 10.01 -16.79
N SER A 176 -22.84 8.87 -17.43
CA SER A 176 -23.91 7.97 -17.82
C SER A 176 -23.48 6.53 -17.53
N PHE A 177 -24.33 5.80 -16.79
CA PHE A 177 -24.09 4.39 -16.46
C PHE A 177 -25.41 3.68 -16.12
N PRO A 178 -25.48 2.34 -16.28
CA PRO A 178 -26.69 1.59 -15.96
C PRO A 178 -26.94 1.52 -14.46
N VAL A 179 -28.19 1.74 -14.04
CA VAL A 179 -28.54 1.84 -12.58
C VAL A 179 -29.60 0.85 -12.13
N GLU A 180 -30.31 0.17 -13.00
CA GLU A 180 -31.47 -0.67 -12.65
C GLU A 180 -31.14 -1.73 -11.61
N ASN A 181 -29.99 -2.39 -11.74
CA ASN A 181 -29.56 -3.41 -10.78
C ASN A 181 -29.20 -2.82 -9.41
N HIS A 182 -28.65 -1.61 -9.42
CA HIS A 182 -28.28 -0.89 -8.20
C HIS A 182 -29.51 -0.42 -7.42
N LEU A 183 -30.50 0.11 -8.14
CA LEU A 183 -31.80 0.47 -7.53
C LEU A 183 -32.51 -0.75 -6.96
N LYS A 184 -32.55 -1.88 -7.70
CA LYS A 184 -33.07 -3.15 -7.17
C LYS A 184 -32.36 -3.62 -5.90
N SER A 185 -31.03 -3.44 -5.84
CA SER A 185 -30.24 -3.78 -4.65
C SER A 185 -30.60 -2.89 -3.46
N LEU A 186 -30.83 -1.60 -3.70
CA LEU A 186 -31.29 -0.66 -2.68
C LEU A 186 -32.71 -0.97 -2.22
N ASP A 187 -33.62 -1.26 -3.15
CA ASP A 187 -35.00 -1.67 -2.85
C ASP A 187 -35.05 -2.95 -2.00
N LYS A 188 -34.21 -3.94 -2.36
CA LYS A 188 -34.06 -5.16 -1.55
C LYS A 188 -33.55 -4.85 -0.16
N PHE A 189 -32.53 -4.01 -0.03
CA PHE A 189 -32.02 -3.59 1.28
C PHE A 189 -33.10 -2.93 2.13
N MET A 190 -33.91 -2.05 1.52
CA MET A 190 -35.04 -1.40 2.20
C MET A 190 -36.11 -2.41 2.64
N THR A 191 -36.48 -3.33 1.76
CA THR A 191 -37.44 -4.40 2.06
C THR A 191 -36.96 -5.29 3.20
N ASP A 192 -35.71 -5.75 3.15
CA ASP A 192 -35.11 -6.61 4.19
C ASP A 192 -35.03 -5.91 5.56
N ASN A 193 -35.07 -4.59 5.63
CA ASN A 193 -35.00 -3.78 6.83
C ASN A 193 -36.34 -3.04 7.16
N THR A 194 -37.42 -3.34 6.45
CA THR A 194 -38.74 -2.73 6.63
C THR A 194 -38.72 -1.20 6.49
N LEU A 195 -37.89 -0.68 5.60
CA LEU A 195 -37.73 0.75 5.36
C LEU A 195 -38.64 1.23 4.23
N LYS A 196 -39.04 2.49 4.29
CA LYS A 196 -39.82 3.19 3.27
C LYS A 196 -38.98 4.32 2.67
N ASP A 197 -39.37 4.82 1.51
CA ASP A 197 -38.68 5.88 0.79
C ASP A 197 -38.47 7.17 1.62
N HIS A 198 -39.37 7.49 2.51
CA HIS A 198 -39.26 8.67 3.38
C HIS A 198 -38.39 8.48 4.62
N ASN A 199 -38.02 7.22 4.97
CA ASN A 199 -37.10 7.01 6.07
C ASN A 199 -35.73 7.58 5.75
N ALA A 200 -35.10 8.24 6.71
CA ALA A 200 -33.73 8.68 6.61
C ALA A 200 -32.74 7.54 6.94
N ILE A 201 -31.51 7.65 6.47
CA ILE A 201 -30.42 6.74 6.88
C ILE A 201 -30.26 6.76 8.41
N GLY A 202 -30.48 7.93 9.03
CA GLY A 202 -30.48 8.08 10.49
C GLY A 202 -31.53 7.25 11.19
N ASP A 203 -32.74 7.11 10.63
CA ASP A 203 -33.79 6.29 11.22
C ASP A 203 -33.37 4.82 11.27
N TYR A 204 -32.80 4.32 10.17
CA TYR A 204 -32.25 2.96 10.11
C TYR A 204 -31.13 2.75 11.13
N LEU A 205 -30.19 3.70 11.22
CA LEU A 205 -29.08 3.65 12.16
C LEU A 205 -29.56 3.64 13.60
N ILE A 206 -30.52 4.49 13.94
CA ILE A 206 -31.11 4.58 15.30
C ILE A 206 -31.83 3.28 15.68
N ASP A 207 -32.62 2.70 14.78
CA ASP A 207 -33.31 1.42 15.00
C ASP A 207 -32.31 0.30 15.33
N LYS A 208 -31.25 0.15 14.51
CA LYS A 208 -30.23 -0.88 14.74
C LYS A 208 -29.39 -0.62 15.99
N LEU A 209 -29.10 0.65 16.32
CA LEU A 209 -28.43 1.00 17.57
C LEU A 209 -29.29 0.65 18.78
N LEU A 210 -30.60 0.96 18.75
CA LEU A 210 -31.51 0.61 19.83
C LEU A 210 -31.60 -0.90 20.04
N THR A 211 -31.61 -1.68 18.95
CA THR A 211 -31.58 -3.15 19.05
C THR A 211 -30.33 -3.62 19.82
N LYS A 212 -29.12 -3.13 19.45
CA LYS A 212 -27.87 -3.47 20.17
C LYS A 212 -27.85 -2.94 21.62
N ILE A 213 -28.35 -1.74 21.85
CA ILE A 213 -28.40 -1.11 23.19
C ILE A 213 -29.38 -1.85 24.13
N ASN A 214 -30.42 -2.47 23.59
CA ASN A 214 -31.36 -3.28 24.40
C ASN A 214 -30.70 -4.55 24.98
N GLU A 215 -29.56 -4.98 24.43
CA GLU A 215 -28.77 -6.09 24.98
C GLU A 215 -27.91 -5.65 26.17
N LEU A 216 -27.71 -4.33 26.38
CA LEU A 216 -26.92 -3.79 27.49
C LEU A 216 -27.73 -3.73 28.80
N PRO A 217 -27.05 -3.71 29.96
CA PRO A 217 -27.70 -3.67 31.28
C PRO A 217 -28.29 -2.29 31.61
N ILE A 218 -28.90 -1.62 30.64
CA ILE A 218 -29.60 -0.34 30.79
C ILE A 218 -31.11 -0.59 30.72
N THR A 219 -31.81 -0.46 31.82
CA THR A 219 -33.27 -0.66 31.89
C THR A 219 -34.05 0.61 31.58
N ASN A 220 -33.46 1.78 31.81
CA ASN A 220 -34.13 3.08 31.67
C ASN A 220 -34.08 3.57 30.20
N ASP A 221 -35.26 3.74 29.58
CA ASP A 221 -35.41 4.15 28.18
C ASP A 221 -34.84 5.54 27.88
N LEU A 222 -34.86 6.48 28.84
CA LEU A 222 -34.23 7.79 28.65
C LEU A 222 -32.71 7.67 28.51
N ARG A 223 -32.10 6.80 29.33
CA ARG A 223 -30.65 6.53 29.23
C ARG A 223 -30.28 5.82 27.95
N LYS A 224 -31.12 4.89 27.45
CA LYS A 224 -30.94 4.27 26.14
C LYS A 224 -30.94 5.32 25.03
N LYS A 225 -31.90 6.25 25.05
CA LYS A 225 -31.97 7.38 24.10
C LYS A 225 -30.74 8.29 24.18
N GLU A 226 -30.28 8.59 25.40
CA GLU A 226 -29.03 9.36 25.57
C GLU A 226 -27.82 8.61 25.03
N LEU A 227 -27.73 7.28 25.21
CA LEU A 227 -26.66 6.48 24.61
C LEU A 227 -26.72 6.50 23.08
N VAL A 228 -27.90 6.42 22.47
CA VAL A 228 -28.07 6.60 21.01
C VAL A 228 -27.55 7.96 20.58
N LYS A 229 -27.91 9.05 21.26
CA LYS A 229 -27.41 10.39 20.97
C LYS A 229 -25.89 10.46 21.05
N LYS A 230 -25.29 9.82 22.06
CA LYS A 230 -23.84 9.68 22.20
C LYS A 230 -23.24 8.95 21.00
N MET A 231 -23.83 7.82 20.62
CA MET A 231 -23.35 7.01 19.49
C MET A 231 -23.43 7.71 18.14
N ILE A 232 -24.44 8.54 17.90
CA ILE A 232 -24.56 9.34 16.65
C ILE A 232 -23.82 10.68 16.71
N GLY A 233 -23.08 10.96 17.78
CA GLY A 233 -22.20 12.13 17.89
C GLY A 233 -22.88 13.44 18.27
N VAL A 234 -24.04 13.40 18.94
CA VAL A 234 -24.71 14.61 19.44
C VAL A 234 -23.86 15.26 20.54
N LYS A 235 -23.50 16.52 20.33
CA LYS A 235 -22.68 17.29 21.28
C LYS A 235 -23.39 17.44 22.62
N GLY A 236 -22.62 17.44 23.71
CA GLY A 236 -23.12 17.63 25.06
C GLY A 236 -23.62 16.34 25.75
N THR A 237 -23.65 15.20 25.08
CA THR A 237 -24.02 13.93 25.70
C THR A 237 -22.90 13.39 26.58
N ASN A 238 -23.16 13.28 27.89
CA ASN A 238 -22.17 12.83 28.87
C ASN A 238 -22.42 11.35 29.26
N ILE A 239 -21.43 10.49 29.01
CA ILE A 239 -21.49 9.05 29.34
C ILE A 239 -21.71 8.81 30.82
N ASN A 240 -21.20 9.66 31.70
CA ASN A 240 -21.33 9.52 33.13
C ASN A 240 -22.79 9.60 33.58
N ASN A 241 -23.63 10.44 32.93
CA ASN A 241 -25.05 10.52 33.21
C ASN A 241 -25.80 9.23 32.82
N ILE A 242 -25.32 8.54 31.80
CA ILE A 242 -25.91 7.30 31.29
C ILE A 242 -25.63 6.13 32.25
N ILE A 243 -24.44 6.06 32.82
CA ILE A 243 -23.97 4.96 33.69
C ILE A 243 -24.27 5.17 35.17
N THR A 244 -24.80 6.34 35.59
CA THR A 244 -25.13 6.61 37.00
C THR A 244 -26.07 5.57 37.55
N GLY A 245 -25.73 4.95 38.69
CA GLY A 245 -26.52 3.94 39.37
C GLY A 245 -26.43 2.52 38.79
N LEU A 246 -25.54 2.29 37.80
CA LEU A 246 -25.14 0.95 37.38
C LEU A 246 -24.03 0.42 38.31
N SER A 247 -23.93 -0.89 38.42
CA SER A 247 -22.76 -1.52 39.07
C SER A 247 -21.49 -1.23 38.27
N HIS A 248 -20.31 -1.46 38.87
CA HIS A 248 -19.04 -1.21 38.21
C HIS A 248 -18.91 -1.98 36.89
N ASN A 249 -19.27 -3.27 36.89
CA ASN A 249 -19.16 -4.12 35.69
C ASN A 249 -20.13 -3.67 34.58
N GLU A 250 -21.37 -3.34 34.92
CA GLU A 250 -22.36 -2.83 33.97
C GLU A 250 -21.93 -1.48 33.37
N ALA A 251 -21.38 -0.58 34.21
CA ALA A 251 -20.87 0.71 33.75
C ALA A 251 -19.69 0.55 32.76
N GLU A 252 -18.78 -0.38 33.03
CA GLU A 252 -17.66 -0.68 32.14
C GLU A 252 -18.12 -1.28 30.80
N GLU A 253 -19.14 -2.14 30.80
CA GLU A 253 -19.73 -2.67 29.59
C GLU A 253 -20.33 -1.56 28.71
N VAL A 254 -21.09 -0.64 29.30
CA VAL A 254 -21.66 0.52 28.59
C VAL A 254 -20.55 1.47 28.07
N LYS A 255 -19.51 1.72 28.86
CA LYS A 255 -18.36 2.53 28.42
C LYS A 255 -17.65 1.88 27.25
N LYS A 256 -17.39 0.57 27.29
CA LYS A 256 -16.77 -0.20 26.22
C LYS A 256 -17.61 -0.13 24.94
N PHE A 257 -18.93 -0.29 25.05
CA PHE A 257 -19.84 -0.13 23.92
C PHE A 257 -19.73 1.29 23.32
N ALA A 258 -19.82 2.32 24.14
CA ALA A 258 -19.71 3.71 23.70
C ALA A 258 -18.30 4.03 23.11
N GLY A 259 -17.25 3.43 23.64
CA GLY A 259 -15.87 3.53 23.12
C GLY A 259 -15.72 2.92 21.73
N ASN A 260 -16.51 1.89 21.41
CA ASN A 260 -16.52 1.22 20.11
C ASN A 260 -17.47 1.86 19.08
N GLN A 261 -17.91 3.10 19.32
CA GLN A 261 -18.87 3.84 18.50
C GLN A 261 -18.64 3.68 17.00
N LYS A 262 -17.42 4.00 16.54
CA LYS A 262 -17.09 3.98 15.10
C LYS A 262 -17.24 2.59 14.49
N THR A 263 -16.82 1.57 15.21
CA THR A 263 -16.90 0.17 14.75
C THR A 263 -18.35 -0.27 14.65
N ILE A 264 -19.16 0.00 15.66
CA ILE A 264 -20.57 -0.38 15.71
C ILE A 264 -21.37 0.31 14.60
N ILE A 265 -21.19 1.61 14.40
CA ILE A 265 -21.85 2.35 13.30
C ILE A 265 -21.46 1.77 11.95
N ARG A 266 -20.16 1.48 11.76
CA ARG A 266 -19.65 0.90 10.52
C ARG A 266 -20.25 -0.48 10.24
N GLU A 267 -20.37 -1.33 11.25
CA GLU A 267 -21.04 -2.63 11.11
C GLU A 267 -22.51 -2.48 10.70
N ILE A 268 -23.25 -1.57 11.33
CA ILE A 268 -24.65 -1.31 11.00
C ILE A 268 -24.80 -0.83 9.54
N LEU A 269 -23.99 0.13 9.13
CA LEU A 269 -24.07 0.72 7.78
C LEU A 269 -23.40 -0.12 6.69
N TYR A 270 -22.72 -1.22 7.05
CA TYR A 270 -21.90 -2.02 6.14
C TYR A 270 -22.60 -2.44 4.84
N LYS A 271 -23.85 -2.93 4.94
CA LYS A 271 -24.61 -3.36 3.75
C LYS A 271 -24.96 -2.18 2.84
N LEU A 272 -25.39 -1.05 3.41
CA LEU A 272 -25.68 0.16 2.65
C LEU A 272 -24.41 0.73 2.00
N GLU A 273 -23.31 0.80 2.76
CA GLU A 273 -22.00 1.21 2.25
C GLU A 273 -21.57 0.35 1.05
N ASN A 274 -21.75 -0.97 1.11
CA ASN A 274 -21.41 -1.87 0.01
C ASN A 274 -22.25 -1.63 -1.25
N ILE A 275 -23.54 -1.33 -1.09
CA ILE A 275 -24.40 -0.96 -2.23
C ILE A 275 -23.89 0.33 -2.87
N ILE A 276 -23.63 1.37 -2.07
CA ILE A 276 -23.12 2.66 -2.57
C ILE A 276 -21.74 2.49 -3.22
N ASN A 277 -20.85 1.69 -2.64
CA ASN A 277 -19.54 1.40 -3.24
C ASN A 277 -19.65 0.65 -4.56
N THR A 278 -20.64 -0.23 -4.72
CA THR A 278 -20.87 -0.93 -6.00
C THR A 278 -21.36 0.04 -7.07
N ILE A 279 -22.23 0.99 -6.71
CA ILE A 279 -22.64 2.09 -7.59
C ILE A 279 -21.45 2.96 -7.97
N ALA A 280 -20.61 3.30 -6.99
CA ALA A 280 -19.41 4.08 -7.25
C ALA A 280 -18.47 3.37 -8.23
N LEU A 281 -18.26 2.06 -8.08
CA LEU A 281 -17.41 1.28 -9.00
C LEU A 281 -17.97 1.28 -10.42
N GLU A 282 -19.28 1.12 -10.59
CA GLU A 282 -19.93 1.19 -11.89
C GLU A 282 -19.75 2.58 -12.52
N ALA A 283 -20.00 3.62 -11.76
CA ALA A 283 -19.79 4.99 -12.18
C ALA A 283 -18.34 5.24 -12.61
N LEU A 284 -17.36 4.86 -11.77
CA LEU A 284 -15.94 5.10 -12.02
C LEU A 284 -15.38 4.32 -13.22
N ASN A 285 -15.94 3.17 -13.56
CA ASN A 285 -15.55 2.41 -14.75
C ASN A 285 -15.89 3.14 -16.06
N ASN A 286 -16.82 4.09 -16.01
CA ASN A 286 -17.25 4.89 -17.16
C ASN A 286 -16.52 6.25 -17.26
N ILE A 287 -15.55 6.51 -16.36
CA ILE A 287 -14.82 7.77 -16.32
C ILE A 287 -13.43 7.61 -16.94
N LYS A 288 -13.11 8.54 -17.86
CA LYS A 288 -11.73 8.76 -18.31
C LYS A 288 -11.11 9.88 -17.47
N SER A 289 -9.99 9.58 -16.82
CA SER A 289 -9.26 10.57 -16.04
C SER A 289 -8.65 11.66 -16.94
N ASP A 290 -8.65 12.90 -16.48
CA ASP A 290 -7.93 14.01 -17.11
C ASP A 290 -6.45 14.05 -16.72
N TYR A 291 -6.07 13.29 -15.68
CA TYR A 291 -4.76 13.35 -15.03
C TYR A 291 -3.90 12.12 -15.30
N ILE A 292 -4.45 11.11 -16.00
CA ILE A 292 -3.80 9.84 -16.29
C ILE A 292 -3.99 9.50 -17.76
N SER A 293 -2.89 9.44 -18.51
CA SER A 293 -2.91 9.12 -19.94
C SER A 293 -2.99 7.61 -20.19
N ASP A 294 -2.28 6.80 -19.40
CA ASP A 294 -2.27 5.34 -19.49
C ASP A 294 -2.95 4.70 -18.28
N SER A 295 -4.29 4.59 -18.37
CA SER A 295 -5.11 3.98 -17.32
C SER A 295 -4.73 2.53 -17.02
N LYS A 296 -4.26 1.77 -18.02
CA LYS A 296 -3.87 0.36 -17.85
C LYS A 296 -2.62 0.25 -16.98
N ASN A 297 -1.60 1.03 -17.27
CA ASN A 297 -0.36 1.07 -16.50
C ASN A 297 -0.64 1.57 -15.06
N ALA A 298 -1.44 2.62 -14.91
CA ALA A 298 -1.82 3.14 -13.60
C ALA A 298 -2.52 2.08 -12.73
N ILE A 299 -3.50 1.34 -13.30
CA ILE A 299 -4.19 0.24 -12.61
C ILE A 299 -3.19 -0.85 -12.20
N GLN A 300 -2.26 -1.22 -13.07
CA GLN A 300 -1.24 -2.22 -12.76
C GLN A 300 -0.35 -1.78 -11.59
N GLN A 301 0.09 -0.51 -11.58
CA GLN A 301 0.92 0.03 -10.50
C GLN A 301 0.16 0.08 -9.18
N ILE A 302 -1.10 0.56 -9.17
CA ILE A 302 -1.94 0.60 -7.97
C ILE A 302 -2.12 -0.81 -7.42
N THR A 303 -2.45 -1.77 -8.29
CA THR A 303 -2.65 -3.18 -7.93
C THR A 303 -1.39 -3.80 -7.34
N PHE A 304 -0.23 -3.55 -7.97
CA PHE A 304 1.06 -4.02 -7.47
C PHE A 304 1.39 -3.45 -6.09
N ASN A 305 1.25 -2.13 -5.93
CA ASN A 305 1.50 -1.46 -4.66
C ASN A 305 0.58 -1.98 -3.55
N LEU A 306 -0.71 -2.17 -3.85
CA LEU A 306 -1.67 -2.75 -2.93
C LEU A 306 -1.30 -4.17 -2.51
N ALA A 307 -0.90 -5.02 -3.46
CA ALA A 307 -0.46 -6.38 -3.17
C ALA A 307 0.75 -6.42 -2.22
N GLN A 308 1.71 -5.50 -2.40
CA GLN A 308 2.85 -5.37 -1.47
C GLN A 308 2.41 -4.95 -0.06
N GLN A 309 1.48 -4.01 0.05
CA GLN A 309 0.94 -3.57 1.35
C GLN A 309 0.17 -4.67 2.07
N ILE A 310 -0.65 -5.42 1.34
CA ILE A 310 -1.38 -6.59 1.86
C ILE A 310 -0.41 -7.62 2.41
N LYS A 311 0.61 -7.99 1.63
CA LYS A 311 1.63 -8.94 2.06
C LYS A 311 2.36 -8.47 3.33
N HIS A 312 2.58 -7.16 3.46
CA HIS A 312 3.22 -6.59 4.62
C HIS A 312 2.35 -6.63 5.89
N LEU A 313 1.04 -6.39 5.73
CA LEU A 313 0.07 -6.42 6.81
C LEU A 313 -0.30 -7.85 7.27
N ASP A 314 -0.18 -8.86 6.39
CA ASP A 314 -0.39 -10.27 6.76
C ASP A 314 0.60 -10.75 7.86
N THR A 315 1.66 -9.99 8.13
CA THR A 315 2.64 -10.23 9.20
C THR A 315 2.43 -9.39 10.46
N ALA A 316 1.30 -8.68 10.58
CA ALA A 316 1.00 -7.86 11.75
C ALA A 316 0.66 -8.73 12.97
N GLU A 317 1.29 -8.42 14.10
CA GLU A 317 1.05 -9.08 15.39
C GLU A 317 0.04 -8.29 16.26
N ASP A 318 -0.22 -7.03 15.91
CA ASP A 318 -1.18 -6.15 16.58
C ASP A 318 -2.60 -6.54 16.19
N GLU A 319 -3.38 -7.04 17.14
CA GLU A 319 -4.75 -7.57 16.91
C GLU A 319 -5.72 -6.48 16.41
N GLU A 320 -5.64 -5.27 16.94
CA GLU A 320 -6.48 -4.15 16.49
C GLU A 320 -6.17 -3.78 15.05
N LEU A 321 -4.89 -3.69 14.74
CA LEU A 321 -4.40 -3.38 13.39
C LEU A 321 -4.78 -4.49 12.40
N LEU A 322 -4.65 -5.75 12.81
CA LEU A 322 -5.02 -6.91 12.00
C LEU A 322 -6.53 -6.93 11.71
N ASN A 323 -7.38 -6.71 12.72
CA ASN A 323 -8.82 -6.67 12.56
C ASN A 323 -9.28 -5.52 11.64
N ASN A 324 -8.68 -4.33 11.79
CA ASN A 324 -8.94 -3.20 10.91
C ASN A 324 -8.51 -3.51 9.46
N TYR A 325 -7.35 -4.15 9.27
CA TYR A 325 -6.88 -4.57 7.97
C TYR A 325 -7.82 -5.58 7.31
N LEU A 326 -8.24 -6.63 8.03
CA LEU A 326 -9.14 -7.66 7.52
C LEU A 326 -10.49 -7.05 7.09
N TYR A 327 -11.05 -6.14 7.88
CA TYR A 327 -12.26 -5.42 7.53
C TYR A 327 -12.16 -4.67 6.20
N HIS A 328 -11.05 -3.94 5.97
CA HIS A 328 -10.87 -3.23 4.71
C HIS A 328 -10.51 -4.16 3.55
N LYS A 329 -9.79 -5.25 3.82
CA LYS A 329 -9.45 -6.26 2.82
C LYS A 329 -10.70 -6.94 2.25
N GLU A 330 -11.70 -7.26 3.08
CA GLU A 330 -12.97 -7.84 2.63
C GLU A 330 -13.75 -6.92 1.66
N LYS A 331 -13.52 -5.61 1.73
CA LYS A 331 -14.15 -4.63 0.84
C LYS A 331 -13.43 -4.43 -0.49
N LEU A 332 -12.24 -4.99 -0.64
CA LEU A 332 -11.48 -4.87 -1.88
C LEU A 332 -12.13 -5.70 -2.98
N LYS A 333 -12.52 -5.01 -4.05
CA LYS A 333 -12.88 -5.61 -5.34
C LYS A 333 -11.76 -5.33 -6.34
N PRO A 334 -11.78 -6.00 -7.51
CA PRO A 334 -10.82 -5.70 -8.57
C PRO A 334 -10.79 -4.20 -8.90
N ILE A 335 -9.58 -3.65 -8.96
CA ILE A 335 -9.39 -2.27 -9.37
C ILE A 335 -9.54 -2.23 -10.89
N THR A 336 -10.57 -1.54 -11.36
CA THR A 336 -10.90 -1.46 -12.80
C THR A 336 -10.74 -0.06 -13.35
N SER A 337 -10.61 0.94 -12.48
CA SER A 337 -10.42 2.34 -12.84
C SER A 337 -9.31 2.95 -11.98
N PRO A 338 -8.42 3.79 -12.52
CA PRO A 338 -7.41 4.51 -11.75
C PRO A 338 -7.96 5.79 -11.10
N VAL A 339 -9.23 6.11 -11.28
CA VAL A 339 -9.88 7.29 -10.69
C VAL A 339 -10.22 7.02 -9.23
N GLU A 340 -9.83 7.92 -8.32
CA GLU A 340 -10.13 7.78 -6.89
C GLU A 340 -11.64 7.84 -6.63
N GLY A 341 -12.31 8.80 -7.27
CA GLY A 341 -13.72 9.03 -7.06
C GLY A 341 -14.25 10.21 -7.85
N ILE A 342 -15.45 10.59 -7.53
CA ILE A 342 -16.11 11.79 -8.02
C ILE A 342 -16.66 12.61 -6.86
N VAL A 343 -16.72 13.92 -7.06
CA VAL A 343 -17.42 14.89 -6.20
C VAL A 343 -18.54 15.54 -6.98
N PHE A 344 -19.69 15.67 -6.36
CA PHE A 344 -20.88 16.31 -6.95
C PHE A 344 -21.70 16.99 -5.86
N SER A 345 -22.64 17.85 -6.24
CA SER A 345 -23.52 18.54 -5.31
C SER A 345 -24.97 18.08 -5.47
N TYR A 346 -25.66 17.89 -4.34
CA TYR A 346 -27.09 17.62 -4.28
C TYR A 346 -27.74 18.45 -3.17
N LYS A 347 -28.75 19.25 -3.50
CA LYS A 347 -29.39 20.20 -2.57
C LYS A 347 -28.35 21.07 -1.87
N ASP A 348 -27.42 21.66 -2.64
CA ASP A 348 -26.33 22.54 -2.18
C ASP A 348 -25.33 21.92 -1.20
N LYS A 349 -25.36 20.60 -1.02
CA LYS A 349 -24.38 19.85 -0.22
C LYS A 349 -23.44 19.06 -1.13
N PRO A 350 -22.13 19.13 -0.89
CA PRO A 350 -21.17 18.30 -1.61
C PRO A 350 -21.14 16.86 -1.08
N TYR A 351 -21.12 15.92 -1.98
CA TYR A 351 -20.96 14.48 -1.73
C TYR A 351 -19.85 13.89 -2.58
N LYS A 352 -19.31 12.77 -2.13
CA LYS A 352 -18.34 11.99 -2.91
C LYS A 352 -18.78 10.54 -3.08
N LEU A 353 -18.42 9.98 -4.22
CA LEU A 353 -18.39 8.54 -4.47
C LEU A 353 -16.94 8.11 -4.71
N THR A 354 -16.42 7.25 -3.88
CA THR A 354 -15.08 6.68 -4.01
C THR A 354 -15.19 5.17 -4.01
N GLY A 355 -14.88 4.52 -5.10
CA GLY A 355 -14.99 3.07 -5.23
C GLY A 355 -14.08 2.32 -4.23
N ASN A 356 -13.08 1.60 -4.74
CA ASN A 356 -12.16 0.84 -3.89
C ASN A 356 -11.07 1.69 -3.22
N PHE A 357 -11.01 2.97 -3.49
CA PHE A 357 -9.94 3.83 -2.96
C PHE A 357 -10.02 4.04 -1.45
N ALA A 358 -11.22 4.11 -0.88
CA ALA A 358 -11.36 4.22 0.57
C ALA A 358 -10.72 3.02 1.31
N PRO A 359 -11.03 1.75 0.98
CA PRO A 359 -10.33 0.59 1.55
C PRO A 359 -8.83 0.56 1.20
N ILE A 360 -8.42 0.94 -0.02
CA ILE A 360 -7.00 1.00 -0.41
C ILE A 360 -6.23 2.00 0.45
N ASN A 361 -6.77 3.21 0.63
CA ASN A 361 -6.15 4.23 1.48
C ASN A 361 -6.06 3.79 2.94
N GLN A 362 -7.07 3.08 3.45
CA GLN A 362 -7.01 2.54 4.81
C GLN A 362 -5.94 1.46 4.95
N ILE A 363 -5.81 0.55 4.00
CA ILE A 363 -4.74 -0.46 3.99
C ILE A 363 -3.36 0.20 3.92
N LYS A 364 -3.20 1.23 3.10
CA LYS A 364 -1.96 2.03 3.04
C LYS A 364 -1.64 2.66 4.40
N ASN A 365 -2.61 3.34 5.03
CA ASN A 365 -2.43 3.98 6.33
C ASN A 365 -2.08 2.96 7.43
N LEU A 366 -2.72 1.79 7.43
CA LEU A 366 -2.41 0.70 8.37
C LEU A 366 -0.99 0.16 8.14
N SER A 367 -0.57 0.01 6.89
CA SER A 367 0.79 -0.39 6.54
C SER A 367 1.83 0.65 6.99
N GLU A 368 1.54 1.93 6.83
CA GLU A 368 2.40 3.02 7.33
C GLU A 368 2.44 3.05 8.86
N LYS A 369 1.30 2.86 9.55
CA LYS A 369 1.24 2.74 11.02
C LYS A 369 2.12 1.58 11.50
N LEU A 370 1.99 0.40 10.89
CA LEU A 370 2.82 -0.76 11.21
C LEU A 370 4.31 -0.49 11.01
N ASN A 371 4.66 0.19 9.90
CA ASN A 371 6.05 0.57 9.63
C ASN A 371 6.60 1.57 10.65
N ASN A 372 5.78 2.54 11.08
CA ASN A 372 6.18 3.52 12.10
C ASN A 372 6.33 2.85 13.46
N GLN A 373 5.40 2.00 13.88
CA GLN A 373 5.52 1.19 15.10
C GLN A 373 6.79 0.34 15.09
N ARG A 374 7.13 -0.27 13.95
CA ARG A 374 8.37 -1.03 13.79
C ARG A 374 9.61 -0.14 13.87
N LYS A 375 9.56 1.10 13.36
CA LYS A 375 10.65 2.08 13.49
C LYS A 375 10.79 2.57 14.93
N GLU A 376 9.69 2.94 15.59
CA GLU A 376 9.69 3.37 16.99
C GLU A 376 10.17 2.26 17.92
N ASN A 377 9.69 1.05 17.74
CA ASN A 377 10.19 -0.13 18.45
C ASN A 377 11.68 -0.40 18.20
N LYS A 378 12.22 0.02 17.05
CA LYS A 378 13.67 -0.04 16.78
C LYS A 378 14.44 1.04 17.53
N VAL A 379 13.93 2.26 17.65
CA VAL A 379 14.58 3.36 18.38
C VAL A 379 14.60 3.08 19.90
N HIS A 380 13.55 2.46 20.42
CA HIS A 380 13.50 2.06 21.85
C HIS A 380 14.29 0.78 22.17
N LYS A 381 14.66 -0.03 21.18
CA LYS A 381 15.50 -1.21 21.38
C LYS A 381 16.98 -0.83 21.28
N GLN A 382 17.68 -0.90 22.41
CA GLN A 382 19.16 -0.81 22.50
C GLN A 382 19.89 -1.97 21.78
N SER A 383 19.27 -2.63 20.80
CA SER A 383 19.81 -3.83 20.16
C SER A 383 19.62 -3.78 18.66
N GLN A 384 20.68 -4.11 17.93
CA GLN A 384 20.73 -4.16 16.47
C GLN A 384 19.98 -5.40 15.92
N GLN A 385 19.17 -5.24 14.88
CA GLN A 385 18.55 -6.35 14.16
C GLN A 385 19.45 -6.79 13.00
N VAL A 386 19.93 -8.01 13.03
CA VAL A 386 20.86 -8.56 12.02
C VAL A 386 20.21 -9.73 11.31
N GLY A 387 20.08 -9.66 9.99
CA GLY A 387 19.63 -10.74 9.12
C GLY A 387 20.82 -11.43 8.46
N ILE A 388 20.90 -12.75 8.50
CA ILE A 388 21.95 -13.53 7.85
C ILE A 388 21.30 -14.47 6.83
N PHE A 389 21.66 -14.28 5.56
CA PHE A 389 21.15 -15.07 4.44
C PHE A 389 22.29 -15.87 3.81
N ALA A 390 22.37 -17.16 4.16
CA ALA A 390 23.40 -18.05 3.65
C ALA A 390 22.84 -18.95 2.53
N GLY A 391 23.49 -18.97 1.38
CA GLY A 391 23.03 -19.73 0.21
C GLY A 391 24.09 -19.98 -0.84
N SER A 392 23.74 -20.75 -1.87
CA SER A 392 24.67 -20.99 -2.98
C SER A 392 24.72 -19.80 -3.94
N PHE A 393 23.57 -19.14 -4.21
CA PHE A 393 23.44 -18.01 -5.13
C PHE A 393 24.07 -18.22 -6.51
N ARG A 394 23.93 -19.39 -7.11
CA ARG A 394 24.66 -19.77 -8.33
C ARG A 394 23.75 -20.29 -9.43
N PRO A 395 23.33 -19.40 -10.34
CA PRO A 395 23.52 -17.96 -10.34
C PRO A 395 22.55 -17.23 -9.41
N PRO A 396 22.90 -16.00 -8.96
CA PRO A 396 21.95 -15.12 -8.32
C PRO A 396 20.82 -14.75 -9.30
N HIS A 397 19.60 -14.57 -8.79
CA HIS A 397 18.43 -14.24 -9.61
C HIS A 397 17.42 -13.38 -8.86
N ALA A 398 16.39 -12.89 -9.57
CA ALA A 398 15.38 -12.00 -9.00
C ALA A 398 14.72 -12.54 -7.73
N GLY A 399 14.57 -13.86 -7.60
CA GLY A 399 14.03 -14.47 -6.37
C GLY A 399 14.93 -14.27 -5.14
N HIS A 400 16.26 -14.36 -5.31
CA HIS A 400 17.18 -14.04 -4.23
C HIS A 400 17.10 -12.55 -3.88
N MET A 401 17.02 -11.67 -4.89
CA MET A 401 16.95 -10.24 -4.66
C MET A 401 15.66 -9.82 -3.95
N GLN A 402 14.54 -10.49 -4.23
CA GLN A 402 13.29 -10.27 -3.51
C GLN A 402 13.44 -10.58 -2.01
N VAL A 403 14.08 -11.70 -1.66
CA VAL A 403 14.35 -12.05 -0.26
C VAL A 403 15.25 -10.97 0.38
N ILE A 404 16.31 -10.54 -0.30
CA ILE A 404 17.23 -9.52 0.19
C ILE A 404 16.51 -8.17 0.36
N GLU A 405 15.67 -7.78 -0.58
CA GLU A 405 14.85 -6.57 -0.49
C GLU A 405 13.91 -6.61 0.72
N GLU A 406 13.29 -7.74 0.97
CA GLU A 406 12.44 -7.92 2.14
C GLU A 406 13.23 -7.90 3.45
N MET A 407 14.43 -8.49 3.45
CA MET A 407 15.35 -8.41 4.59
C MET A 407 15.79 -6.97 4.87
N SER A 408 16.12 -6.20 3.83
CA SER A 408 16.57 -4.81 4.00
C SER A 408 15.54 -3.90 4.66
N LYS A 409 14.25 -4.27 4.57
CA LYS A 409 13.15 -3.56 5.26
C LYS A 409 13.04 -3.94 6.74
N ARG A 410 13.45 -5.16 7.11
CA ARG A 410 13.25 -5.73 8.45
C ARG A 410 14.47 -5.65 9.36
N PHE A 411 15.67 -5.61 8.77
CA PHE A 411 16.93 -5.69 9.50
C PHE A 411 17.76 -4.42 9.32
N ASP A 412 18.53 -4.08 10.35
CA ASP A 412 19.45 -2.93 10.34
C ASP A 412 20.71 -3.25 9.53
N VAL A 413 21.13 -4.51 9.58
CA VAL A 413 22.26 -5.07 8.82
C VAL A 413 21.84 -6.39 8.22
N VAL A 414 22.20 -6.61 6.95
CA VAL A 414 21.99 -7.85 6.22
C VAL A 414 23.33 -8.40 5.76
N GLU A 415 23.67 -9.60 6.20
CA GLU A 415 24.86 -10.34 5.75
C GLU A 415 24.43 -11.46 4.80
N ILE A 416 24.98 -11.44 3.60
CA ILE A 416 24.70 -12.42 2.55
C ILE A 416 25.96 -13.28 2.40
N LEU A 417 25.86 -14.57 2.69
CA LEU A 417 26.98 -15.49 2.66
C LEU A 417 26.86 -16.43 1.45
N VAL A 418 27.72 -16.20 0.45
CA VAL A 418 27.78 -17.01 -0.77
C VAL A 418 28.61 -18.26 -0.50
N SER A 419 28.09 -19.46 -0.78
CA SER A 419 28.84 -20.71 -0.59
C SER A 419 30.08 -20.76 -1.48
N ASN A 420 31.14 -21.40 -0.99
CA ASN A 420 32.37 -21.64 -1.73
C ASN A 420 32.75 -23.14 -1.68
N PRO A 421 32.04 -24.01 -2.42
CA PRO A 421 32.37 -25.42 -2.43
C PRO A 421 33.75 -25.66 -3.03
N GLN A 422 34.57 -26.40 -2.32
CA GLN A 422 35.89 -26.84 -2.78
C GLN A 422 35.80 -27.90 -3.89
N ASP A 423 34.62 -28.51 -4.01
CA ASP A 423 34.37 -29.61 -4.96
C ASP A 423 33.84 -29.03 -6.29
N LYS A 424 34.64 -29.15 -7.34
CA LYS A 424 34.31 -28.66 -8.70
C LYS A 424 33.08 -29.32 -9.31
N GLN A 425 32.67 -30.50 -8.82
CA GLN A 425 31.50 -31.23 -9.35
C GLN A 425 30.15 -30.63 -8.94
N ARG A 426 30.11 -29.75 -7.93
CA ARG A 426 28.84 -29.25 -7.37
C ARG A 426 28.36 -27.90 -7.90
N SER A 427 29.18 -27.17 -8.63
CA SER A 427 28.76 -25.83 -9.10
C SER A 427 29.66 -25.30 -10.22
N SER A 428 29.04 -25.09 -11.36
CA SER A 428 29.66 -24.48 -12.54
C SER A 428 30.07 -23.02 -12.35
N MET A 429 29.40 -22.28 -11.47
CA MET A 429 29.64 -20.84 -11.29
C MET A 429 30.57 -20.58 -10.10
N LYS A 430 31.56 -19.68 -10.29
CA LYS A 430 32.50 -19.26 -9.23
C LYS A 430 31.81 -18.43 -8.16
N ALA A 431 32.29 -18.53 -6.92
CA ALA A 431 31.76 -17.74 -5.81
C ALA A 431 31.99 -16.22 -6.01
N GLU A 432 33.12 -15.86 -6.62
CA GLU A 432 33.48 -14.49 -6.94
C GLU A 432 32.51 -13.87 -7.94
N SER A 433 32.16 -14.59 -9.01
CA SER A 433 31.18 -14.13 -9.99
C SER A 433 29.79 -13.99 -9.39
N ALA A 434 29.38 -14.93 -8.54
CA ALA A 434 28.11 -14.84 -7.81
C ALA A 434 28.07 -13.64 -6.86
N LYS A 435 29.17 -13.33 -6.17
CA LYS A 435 29.32 -12.16 -5.33
C LYS A 435 29.22 -10.87 -6.17
N GLU A 436 29.96 -10.76 -7.27
CA GLU A 436 29.93 -9.57 -8.15
C GLU A 436 28.53 -9.29 -8.71
N ILE A 437 27.79 -10.36 -9.07
CA ILE A 437 26.40 -10.22 -9.53
C ILE A 437 25.51 -9.69 -8.41
N LEU A 438 25.63 -10.23 -7.19
CA LEU A 438 24.85 -9.76 -6.03
C LEU A 438 25.19 -8.30 -5.70
N GLU A 439 26.45 -7.91 -5.73
CA GLU A 439 26.87 -6.52 -5.50
C GLU A 439 26.31 -5.58 -6.59
N THR A 440 26.28 -6.02 -7.84
CA THR A 440 25.63 -5.28 -8.94
C THR A 440 24.12 -5.10 -8.65
N TYR A 441 23.44 -6.14 -8.17
CA TYR A 441 22.04 -6.06 -7.78
C TYR A 441 21.81 -5.10 -6.63
N LEU A 442 22.65 -5.17 -5.58
CA LEU A 442 22.54 -4.29 -4.42
C LEU A 442 22.72 -2.82 -4.83
N LYS A 443 23.67 -2.53 -5.70
CA LYS A 443 23.90 -1.20 -6.23
C LYS A 443 22.69 -0.64 -6.99
N ALA A 444 22.12 -1.42 -7.90
CA ALA A 444 20.90 -1.03 -8.62
C ALA A 444 19.69 -0.77 -7.70
N TYR A 445 19.69 -1.38 -6.52
CA TYR A 445 18.65 -1.21 -5.50
C TYR A 445 19.01 -0.20 -4.39
N GLN A 446 20.21 0.39 -4.44
CA GLN A 446 20.74 1.34 -3.44
C GLN A 446 20.73 0.74 -2.01
N MET A 447 21.26 -0.48 -1.87
CA MET A 447 21.24 -1.25 -0.63
C MET A 447 22.64 -1.57 -0.09
N GLU A 448 23.72 -1.04 -0.69
CA GLU A 448 25.11 -1.35 -0.34
C GLU A 448 25.46 -0.98 1.11
N ASP A 449 24.87 0.10 1.62
CA ASP A 449 25.12 0.54 3.00
C ASP A 449 24.56 -0.44 4.05
N LYS A 450 23.54 -1.19 3.68
CA LYS A 450 22.78 -2.04 4.59
C LYS A 450 23.06 -3.53 4.40
N CYS A 451 23.35 -3.94 3.16
CA CYS A 451 23.55 -5.32 2.76
C CYS A 451 25.01 -5.55 2.38
N LYS A 452 25.63 -6.55 3.00
CA LYS A 452 27.02 -6.96 2.71
C LYS A 452 27.07 -8.35 2.15
N VAL A 453 27.86 -8.54 1.09
CA VAL A 453 28.07 -9.85 0.46
C VAL A 453 29.46 -10.36 0.79
N SER A 454 29.55 -11.56 1.35
CA SER A 454 30.80 -12.23 1.68
C SER A 454 30.80 -13.62 1.10
N ILE A 455 31.99 -14.09 0.66
CA ILE A 455 32.18 -15.47 0.25
C ILE A 455 32.48 -16.31 1.50
N SER A 456 31.81 -17.44 1.63
CA SER A 456 32.00 -18.37 2.74
C SER A 456 33.44 -18.94 2.70
N SER A 457 34.09 -18.96 3.86
CA SER A 457 35.39 -19.59 4.04
C SER A 457 35.30 -21.13 4.04
N GLN A 458 34.09 -21.66 4.20
CA GLN A 458 33.80 -23.09 4.26
C GLN A 458 32.89 -23.53 3.09
N ALA A 459 32.92 -24.79 2.78
CA ALA A 459 32.04 -25.37 1.75
C ALA A 459 30.56 -25.18 2.06
N SER A 460 30.17 -25.21 3.34
CA SER A 460 28.83 -24.94 3.81
C SER A 460 28.70 -23.52 4.36
N PRO A 461 27.94 -22.61 3.69
CA PRO A 461 27.75 -21.25 4.15
C PRO A 461 26.95 -21.17 5.47
N ILE A 462 26.26 -22.24 5.87
CA ILE A 462 25.55 -22.34 7.14
C ILE A 462 26.53 -22.37 8.32
N LYS A 463 27.63 -23.12 8.19
CA LYS A 463 28.67 -23.16 9.23
C LYS A 463 29.30 -21.78 9.43
N ASP A 464 29.55 -21.05 8.33
CA ASP A 464 30.04 -19.69 8.40
C ASP A 464 29.01 -18.72 8.98
N ALA A 465 27.71 -18.92 8.71
CA ALA A 465 26.64 -18.13 9.31
C ALA A 465 26.64 -18.27 10.85
N TYR A 466 26.83 -19.49 11.37
CA TYR A 466 26.99 -19.72 12.81
C TYR A 466 28.30 -19.12 13.34
N GLY A 467 29.39 -19.27 12.57
CA GLY A 467 30.69 -18.67 12.90
C GLY A 467 30.61 -17.15 12.98
N PHE A 468 29.98 -16.51 11.98
CA PHE A 468 29.76 -15.08 11.94
C PHE A 468 28.95 -14.60 13.18
N ALA A 469 27.84 -15.25 13.49
CA ALA A 469 27.04 -14.94 14.66
C ALA A 469 27.80 -15.20 15.97
N GLY A 470 28.56 -16.29 16.06
CA GLY A 470 29.27 -16.68 17.27
C GLY A 470 30.51 -15.83 17.59
N THR A 471 31.18 -15.27 16.59
CA THR A 471 32.49 -14.59 16.76
C THR A 471 32.41 -13.08 16.65
N ARG A 472 31.49 -12.53 15.85
CA ARG A 472 31.35 -11.07 15.67
C ARG A 472 30.79 -10.42 16.92
N ARG A 473 31.42 -9.33 17.35
CA ARG A 473 30.90 -8.51 18.43
C ARG A 473 29.93 -7.46 17.91
N PHE A 474 28.75 -7.35 18.52
CA PHE A 474 27.70 -6.43 18.15
C PHE A 474 27.58 -5.32 19.21
N TYR A 475 27.59 -4.06 18.75
CA TYR A 475 27.36 -2.88 19.56
C TYR A 475 26.40 -1.93 18.86
N PRO A 476 25.19 -1.71 19.39
CA PRO A 476 24.59 -2.37 20.56
C PRO A 476 24.37 -3.88 20.39
N LYS A 477 23.89 -4.58 21.42
CA LYS A 477 23.56 -6.02 21.34
C LYS A 477 22.67 -6.32 20.14
N ALA A 478 22.83 -7.49 19.55
CA ALA A 478 22.09 -7.88 18.35
C ALA A 478 21.00 -8.93 18.60
N TYR A 479 19.92 -8.82 17.86
CA TYR A 479 18.99 -9.90 17.56
C TYR A 479 19.37 -10.49 16.21
N ILE A 480 19.75 -11.77 16.19
CA ILE A 480 20.16 -12.46 14.96
C ILE A 480 18.97 -13.22 14.38
N SER A 481 18.72 -13.03 13.10
CA SER A 481 17.75 -13.83 12.34
C SER A 481 18.46 -14.56 11.19
N PHE A 482 18.45 -15.88 11.22
CA PHE A 482 18.88 -16.68 10.09
C PHE A 482 17.73 -16.79 9.10
N ILE A 483 17.98 -16.43 7.84
CA ILE A 483 16.96 -16.32 6.83
C ILE A 483 16.96 -17.55 5.93
N THR A 484 15.78 -18.10 5.71
CA THR A 484 15.54 -19.20 4.78
C THR A 484 14.39 -18.89 3.84
N SER A 485 14.31 -19.60 2.73
CA SER A 485 13.13 -19.64 1.90
C SER A 485 12.14 -20.70 2.40
N ASP A 486 10.91 -20.63 1.91
CA ASP A 486 9.88 -21.63 2.18
C ASP A 486 10.30 -23.07 1.77
N LYS A 487 11.22 -23.21 0.81
CA LYS A 487 11.80 -24.49 0.39
C LYS A 487 12.85 -25.04 1.36
N ASP A 488 13.55 -24.14 2.05
CA ASP A 488 14.69 -24.46 2.91
C ASP A 488 14.34 -24.29 4.40
N LYS A 489 13.06 -24.29 4.76
CA LYS A 489 12.58 -24.19 6.13
C LYS A 489 13.21 -25.25 7.03
N ASN A 490 13.59 -24.88 8.26
CA ASN A 490 14.30 -25.72 9.24
C ASN A 490 15.72 -26.11 8.78
N ARG A 491 16.35 -25.28 7.95
CA ARG A 491 17.72 -25.52 7.49
C ARG A 491 18.76 -25.31 8.59
N TYR A 492 18.44 -24.44 9.56
CA TYR A 492 19.31 -24.14 10.69
C TYR A 492 18.97 -25.01 11.89
N GLU A 493 20.02 -25.57 12.50
CA GLU A 493 19.86 -26.46 13.65
C GLU A 493 19.48 -25.67 14.91
N GLN A 494 18.35 -26.00 15.49
CA GLN A 494 17.76 -25.28 16.63
C GLN A 494 18.70 -25.28 17.84
N SER A 495 19.34 -26.41 18.15
CA SER A 495 20.27 -26.56 19.26
C SER A 495 21.48 -25.63 19.14
N ILE A 496 21.99 -25.44 17.91
CA ILE A 496 23.10 -24.51 17.67
C ILE A 496 22.63 -23.07 17.85
N MET A 497 21.47 -22.71 17.27
CA MET A 497 20.92 -21.36 17.41
C MET A 497 20.70 -20.97 18.88
N GLU A 498 20.11 -21.85 19.68
CA GLU A 498 19.87 -21.64 21.10
C GLU A 498 21.15 -21.50 21.92
N SER A 499 22.25 -22.09 21.46
CA SER A 499 23.55 -21.97 22.13
C SER A 499 24.30 -20.67 21.83
N LEU A 500 23.96 -19.95 20.76
CA LEU A 500 24.70 -18.75 20.33
C LEU A 500 24.69 -17.60 21.35
N PRO A 501 23.57 -17.23 22.01
CA PRO A 501 23.57 -16.17 23.02
C PRO A 501 24.47 -16.47 24.22
N SER A 502 24.63 -17.76 24.61
CA SER A 502 25.53 -18.15 25.70
C SER A 502 27.00 -18.08 25.29
N ARG A 503 27.30 -18.36 24.02
CA ARG A 503 28.66 -18.28 23.46
C ARG A 503 29.08 -16.85 23.15
N ASN A 504 28.14 -16.01 22.72
CA ASN A 504 28.38 -14.62 22.38
C ASN A 504 27.43 -13.69 23.15
N ARG A 505 27.90 -13.14 24.27
CA ARG A 505 27.13 -12.26 25.17
C ARG A 505 26.63 -10.95 24.52
N THR A 506 27.07 -10.65 23.29
CA THR A 506 26.58 -9.51 22.51
C THR A 506 25.36 -9.85 21.64
N ILE A 507 24.89 -11.10 21.70
CA ILE A 507 23.64 -11.53 21.08
C ILE A 507 22.53 -11.57 22.13
N SER A 508 21.39 -10.95 21.83
CA SER A 508 20.20 -10.98 22.69
C SER A 508 19.34 -12.22 22.45
N SER A 509 19.11 -12.57 21.20
CA SER A 509 18.42 -13.80 20.81
C SER A 509 18.74 -14.18 19.36
N VAL A 510 18.44 -15.44 19.02
CA VAL A 510 18.61 -15.97 17.67
C VAL A 510 17.34 -16.70 17.26
N LYS A 511 16.91 -16.52 16.00
CA LYS A 511 15.76 -17.23 15.42
C LYS A 511 15.96 -17.50 13.93
N GLU A 512 15.24 -18.48 13.41
CA GLU A 512 15.06 -18.66 11.97
C GLU A 512 13.84 -17.86 11.49
N VAL A 513 13.97 -17.20 10.35
CA VAL A 513 12.89 -16.45 9.71
C VAL A 513 12.73 -16.93 8.28
N VAL A 514 11.54 -17.41 7.95
CA VAL A 514 11.21 -17.87 6.61
C VAL A 514 10.65 -16.71 5.78
N ILE A 515 11.26 -16.44 4.62
CA ILE A 515 10.77 -15.47 3.63
C ILE A 515 10.33 -16.25 2.39
N PRO A 516 9.07 -16.07 1.92
CA PRO A 516 8.54 -16.79 0.78
C PRO A 516 9.36 -16.57 -0.51
N SER A 517 9.57 -17.61 -1.28
CA SER A 517 10.27 -17.55 -2.57
C SER A 517 9.40 -16.88 -3.65
N LEU A 518 10.04 -16.17 -4.58
CA LEU A 518 9.39 -15.67 -5.79
C LEU A 518 8.97 -16.86 -6.67
N LYS A 519 7.73 -16.85 -7.12
CA LYS A 519 7.19 -17.81 -8.08
C LYS A 519 6.93 -17.12 -9.43
N ILE A 520 7.30 -17.79 -10.52
CA ILE A 520 6.91 -17.43 -11.89
C ILE A 520 6.02 -18.55 -12.41
N ASN A 521 4.77 -18.23 -12.79
CA ASN A 521 3.76 -19.22 -13.19
C ASN A 521 3.60 -20.35 -12.17
N GLU A 522 3.51 -20.02 -10.88
CA GLU A 522 3.41 -20.93 -9.73
C GLU A 522 4.67 -21.77 -9.46
N ILE A 523 5.66 -21.73 -10.33
CA ILE A 523 6.93 -22.43 -10.17
C ILE A 523 7.90 -21.54 -9.39
N PRO A 524 8.44 -21.98 -8.25
CA PRO A 524 9.45 -21.21 -7.52
C PRO A 524 10.69 -21.03 -8.37
N MET A 525 11.15 -19.79 -8.51
CA MET A 525 12.39 -19.48 -9.21
C MET A 525 13.58 -20.20 -8.58
N SER A 526 14.46 -20.79 -9.38
CA SER A 526 15.63 -21.50 -8.90
C SER A 526 16.85 -21.30 -9.79
N ALA A 527 18.04 -21.33 -9.18
CA ALA A 527 19.30 -21.28 -9.89
C ALA A 527 19.48 -22.46 -10.86
N LYS A 528 18.88 -23.63 -10.55
CA LYS A 528 18.89 -24.81 -11.44
C LYS A 528 18.23 -24.49 -12.77
N MET A 529 17.07 -23.88 -12.77
CA MET A 529 16.32 -23.49 -13.98
C MET A 529 17.12 -22.55 -14.88
N ILE A 530 17.87 -21.62 -14.28
CA ILE A 530 18.73 -20.70 -15.05
C ILE A 530 19.91 -21.44 -15.64
N ARG A 531 20.56 -22.34 -14.89
CA ARG A 531 21.66 -23.16 -15.42
C ARG A 531 21.22 -24.02 -16.59
N GLU A 532 20.08 -24.71 -16.47
CA GLU A 532 19.52 -25.55 -17.55
C GLU A 532 19.27 -24.73 -18.82
N MET A 533 18.78 -23.50 -18.68
CA MET A 533 18.61 -22.59 -19.82
C MET A 533 19.94 -22.22 -20.51
N PHE A 534 21.03 -22.03 -19.76
CA PHE A 534 22.34 -21.75 -20.34
C PHE A 534 22.94 -22.99 -21.06
N LEU A 535 22.62 -24.18 -20.57
CA LEU A 535 23.10 -25.45 -21.11
C LEU A 535 22.22 -25.99 -22.26
N ASP A 536 21.09 -25.37 -22.55
CA ASP A 536 20.20 -25.76 -23.64
C ASP A 536 20.81 -25.38 -25.00
N GLU A 537 21.25 -26.39 -25.74
CA GLU A 537 21.88 -26.24 -27.05
C GLU A 537 20.88 -25.88 -28.17
N PHE A 538 19.58 -26.06 -27.93
CA PHE A 538 18.53 -25.80 -28.91
C PHE A 538 18.04 -24.35 -28.98
N ILE A 539 18.47 -23.49 -28.04
CA ILE A 539 18.10 -22.08 -28.05
C ILE A 539 19.24 -21.19 -28.58
N SER A 540 18.85 -20.21 -29.40
CA SER A 540 19.82 -19.22 -29.91
C SER A 540 20.34 -18.31 -28.79
N GLU A 541 21.49 -17.65 -29.04
CA GLU A 541 22.08 -16.69 -28.08
C GLU A 541 21.09 -15.58 -27.74
N ASP A 542 20.38 -15.02 -28.71
CA ASP A 542 19.38 -13.97 -28.50
C ASP A 542 18.23 -14.45 -27.60
N GLN A 543 17.76 -15.67 -27.83
CA GLN A 543 16.74 -16.29 -26.98
C GLN A 543 17.24 -16.52 -25.55
N ARG A 544 18.52 -16.90 -25.40
CA ARG A 544 19.17 -17.10 -24.11
C ARG A 544 19.29 -15.78 -23.35
N ILE A 545 19.68 -14.69 -24.03
CA ILE A 545 19.73 -13.34 -23.45
C ILE A 545 18.34 -12.91 -22.95
N VAL A 546 17.32 -12.99 -23.80
CA VAL A 546 15.96 -12.60 -23.46
C VAL A 546 15.45 -13.39 -22.25
N ARG A 547 15.63 -14.71 -22.24
CA ARG A 547 15.22 -15.55 -21.11
C ARG A 547 16.02 -15.23 -19.84
N ALA A 548 17.32 -15.03 -19.93
CA ALA A 548 18.14 -14.63 -18.78
C ALA A 548 17.66 -13.33 -18.17
N PHE A 549 17.37 -12.32 -19.00
CA PHE A 549 16.90 -11.00 -18.54
C PHE A 549 15.56 -11.07 -17.79
N THR A 550 14.67 -12.02 -18.14
CA THR A 550 13.42 -12.21 -17.41
C THR A 550 13.61 -12.75 -15.99
N HIS A 551 14.77 -13.39 -15.72
CA HIS A 551 15.11 -13.94 -14.41
C HIS A 551 15.96 -12.99 -13.55
N MET A 552 16.38 -11.85 -14.12
CA MET A 552 17.13 -10.81 -13.42
C MET A 552 16.20 -9.81 -12.71
N PRO A 553 16.70 -9.13 -11.67
CA PRO A 553 15.95 -8.07 -10.99
C PRO A 553 15.55 -6.95 -11.95
N LYS A 554 14.33 -6.41 -11.75
CA LYS A 554 13.73 -5.43 -12.68
C LYS A 554 14.42 -4.07 -12.70
N LYS A 555 15.07 -3.66 -11.60
CA LYS A 555 15.71 -2.33 -11.47
C LYS A 555 17.06 -2.22 -12.18
N LEU A 556 17.60 -3.31 -12.69
CA LEU A 556 18.82 -3.28 -13.47
C LEU A 556 18.61 -2.54 -14.81
N SER A 557 19.55 -1.67 -15.14
CA SER A 557 19.68 -1.11 -16.48
C SER A 557 20.01 -2.18 -17.51
N GLN A 558 19.88 -1.88 -18.80
CA GLN A 558 20.24 -2.83 -19.85
C GLN A 558 21.74 -3.18 -19.83
N GLU A 559 22.61 -2.20 -19.53
CA GLU A 559 24.05 -2.42 -19.41
C GLU A 559 24.38 -3.35 -18.23
N GLU A 560 23.74 -3.15 -17.09
CA GLU A 560 23.93 -4.01 -15.91
C GLU A 560 23.42 -5.44 -16.17
N LYS A 561 22.29 -5.59 -16.85
CA LYS A 561 21.79 -6.91 -17.27
C LYS A 561 22.75 -7.61 -18.22
N GLN A 562 23.32 -6.88 -19.17
CA GLN A 562 24.31 -7.44 -20.09
C GLN A 562 25.58 -7.85 -19.34
N LYS A 563 26.09 -7.00 -18.43
CA LYS A 563 27.24 -7.36 -17.58
C LYS A 563 26.98 -8.64 -16.78
N VAL A 564 25.82 -8.74 -16.15
CA VAL A 564 25.40 -9.92 -15.36
C VAL A 564 25.32 -11.16 -16.27
N TYR A 565 24.75 -11.00 -17.47
CA TYR A 565 24.67 -12.09 -18.44
C TYR A 565 26.04 -12.60 -18.82
N GLU A 566 26.99 -11.72 -19.12
CA GLU A 566 28.36 -12.11 -19.51
C GLU A 566 29.10 -12.83 -18.37
N LEU A 567 28.91 -12.40 -17.11
CA LEU A 567 29.43 -13.10 -15.94
C LEU A 567 28.87 -14.52 -15.81
N MET A 568 27.54 -14.66 -15.97
CA MET A 568 26.89 -15.97 -15.96
C MET A 568 27.39 -16.84 -17.12
N LYS A 569 27.43 -16.30 -18.33
CA LYS A 569 27.88 -16.99 -19.54
C LYS A 569 29.31 -17.49 -19.41
N LYS A 570 30.21 -16.61 -18.96
CA LYS A 570 31.63 -16.94 -18.76
C LYS A 570 31.82 -18.17 -17.88
N ASP A 571 31.12 -18.24 -16.76
CA ASP A 571 31.31 -19.34 -15.82
C ASP A 571 30.51 -20.60 -16.23
N LEU A 572 29.26 -20.45 -16.68
CA LEU A 572 28.38 -21.59 -16.97
C LEU A 572 28.72 -22.29 -18.29
N LEU A 573 29.27 -21.60 -19.28
CA LEU A 573 29.67 -22.20 -20.56
C LEU A 573 31.13 -22.67 -20.59
N GLN A 574 32.03 -22.19 -19.70
CA GLN A 574 33.39 -22.73 -19.59
C GLN A 574 33.43 -24.21 -19.20
N GLU A 575 32.39 -24.75 -18.56
CA GLU A 575 32.28 -26.21 -18.29
C GLU A 575 32.15 -27.03 -19.56
N MET A 576 31.49 -26.56 -20.59
CA MET A 576 31.31 -27.31 -21.85
C MET A 576 32.64 -27.50 -22.60
N SER A 577 33.55 -26.55 -22.49
CA SER A 577 34.88 -26.67 -23.14
C SER A 577 35.86 -27.56 -22.38
N GLY A 578 35.64 -27.83 -21.10
CA GLY A 578 36.50 -28.67 -20.26
C GLY A 578 36.13 -30.17 -20.24
N VAL A 579 34.90 -30.51 -20.64
CA VAL A 579 34.40 -31.92 -20.63
C VAL A 579 34.54 -32.61 -21.99
N GLY A 580 34.94 -31.87 -23.03
CA GLY A 580 35.09 -32.42 -24.39
C GLY A 580 36.29 -33.34 -24.65
N ALA A 581 37.02 -33.78 -23.63
CA ALA A 581 38.21 -34.61 -23.79
C ALA A 581 38.21 -35.93 -22.99
N VAL A 582 37.06 -36.56 -22.77
CA VAL A 582 37.04 -37.99 -22.35
C VAL A 582 35.92 -38.72 -23.08
N ALA A 583 36.40 -39.56 -23.94
CA ALA A 583 35.79 -40.62 -24.70
C ALA A 583 34.47 -41.20 -24.21
N GLY A 584 33.63 -41.43 -25.19
CA GLY A 584 32.61 -42.45 -25.35
C GLY A 584 32.39 -43.46 -24.20
N TYR A 585 31.21 -43.32 -23.60
CA TYR A 585 30.56 -44.47 -22.99
C TYR A 585 29.07 -44.40 -23.36
N SER A 586 28.70 -45.33 -24.24
CA SER A 586 27.34 -45.74 -24.48
C SER A 586 26.76 -46.38 -23.22
N ALA A 587 25.77 -45.77 -22.62
CA ALA A 587 24.99 -46.40 -21.58
C ALA A 587 23.67 -46.95 -22.14
N PRO A 588 23.22 -48.14 -21.77
CA PRO A 588 22.01 -48.73 -22.27
C PRO A 588 20.77 -48.14 -21.62
N LEU A 589 19.76 -47.96 -22.44
CA LEU A 589 18.39 -47.68 -22.05
C LEU A 589 17.84 -48.76 -21.11
N GLY A 590 17.62 -48.41 -19.87
CA GLY A 590 16.86 -49.19 -18.91
C GLY A 590 15.70 -48.37 -18.37
N ARG A 591 14.53 -48.65 -18.90
CA ARG A 591 13.26 -48.25 -18.29
C ARG A 591 13.08 -49.06 -17.01
N GLU A 592 12.92 -48.43 -15.87
CA GLU A 592 12.16 -48.98 -14.76
C GLU A 592 11.15 -47.94 -14.28
N GLU A 593 9.90 -48.26 -14.55
CA GLU A 593 8.73 -47.65 -13.92
C GLU A 593 8.72 -48.10 -12.44
N ARG A 594 8.77 -47.17 -11.52
CA ARG A 594 8.33 -47.40 -10.15
C ARG A 594 7.09 -46.55 -9.86
N ASN A 595 5.98 -47.27 -9.88
CA ASN A 595 4.75 -46.88 -9.20
C ASN A 595 5.01 -46.91 -7.69
N GLU A 596 5.02 -45.78 -7.03
CA GLU A 596 4.78 -45.72 -5.60
C GLU A 596 3.56 -44.83 -5.33
N SER A 597 2.45 -45.51 -5.04
CA SER A 597 1.27 -44.98 -4.41
C SER A 597 1.60 -44.64 -2.96
N VAL A 598 1.72 -43.36 -2.62
CA VAL A 598 1.79 -42.94 -1.23
C VAL A 598 0.41 -42.55 -0.76
N SER A 599 -0.17 -43.39 0.08
CA SER A 599 -1.40 -43.12 0.83
C SER A 599 -1.16 -42.00 1.83
N PHE A 600 -1.95 -40.90 1.70
CA PHE A 600 -2.05 -39.88 2.72
C PHE A 600 -2.92 -40.39 3.87
N SER A 601 -2.33 -40.71 4.99
CA SER A 601 -3.03 -40.86 6.27
C SER A 601 -2.35 -39.98 7.31
N GLY A 602 -3.11 -39.07 7.82
CA GLY A 602 -3.03 -38.54 9.19
C GLY A 602 -2.00 -37.48 9.50
N ILE A 603 -2.38 -36.20 9.30
CA ILE A 603 -1.88 -35.13 10.15
C ILE A 603 -3.10 -34.36 10.62
N VAL A 604 -3.40 -34.49 11.91
CA VAL A 604 -4.34 -33.64 12.63
C VAL A 604 -3.67 -32.28 12.80
N MET A 605 -4.13 -31.29 12.07
CA MET A 605 -3.78 -29.90 12.30
C MET A 605 -4.83 -29.26 13.18
N SER A 606 -4.38 -28.77 14.33
CA SER A 606 -5.15 -27.92 15.24
C SER A 606 -5.54 -26.61 14.57
N ASP A 607 -6.76 -26.21 14.78
CA ASP A 607 -7.42 -24.95 14.55
C ASP A 607 -6.63 -23.79 13.96
N SER A 608 -6.65 -23.69 12.63
CA SER A 608 -6.48 -22.46 11.90
C SER A 608 -7.63 -22.34 10.91
N ASN A 609 -8.43 -21.32 11.12
CA ASN A 609 -9.65 -20.97 10.41
C ASN A 609 -9.50 -21.11 8.88
N PRO A 610 -10.16 -22.09 8.21
CA PRO A 610 -9.94 -22.39 6.78
C PRO A 610 -10.42 -21.26 5.84
N PHE A 611 -11.23 -20.34 6.31
CA PHE A 611 -11.68 -19.17 5.55
C PHE A 611 -10.56 -18.15 5.25
N LYS A 612 -9.49 -18.11 6.06
CA LYS A 612 -8.40 -17.13 5.88
C LYS A 612 -7.52 -17.41 4.65
N LYS A 613 -7.28 -18.66 4.30
CA LYS A 613 -6.33 -19.01 3.23
C LYS A 613 -6.94 -18.92 1.82
N LYS A 614 -8.19 -19.32 1.65
CA LYS A 614 -8.86 -19.38 0.35
C LYS A 614 -9.11 -18.00 -0.27
N HIS A 615 -9.46 -17.00 0.54
CA HIS A 615 -9.71 -15.63 0.05
C HIS A 615 -8.43 -14.86 -0.28
N ILE A 616 -7.33 -15.15 0.39
CA ILE A 616 -6.02 -14.53 0.12
C ILE A 616 -5.52 -14.96 -1.26
N ASP A 617 -5.61 -16.24 -1.54
CA ASP A 617 -5.15 -16.80 -2.81
C ASP A 617 -6.02 -16.32 -3.99
N GLU A 618 -7.34 -16.21 -3.80
CA GLU A 618 -8.26 -15.72 -4.85
C GLU A 618 -8.05 -14.25 -5.23
N VAL A 619 -7.82 -13.36 -4.26
CA VAL A 619 -7.54 -11.93 -4.53
C VAL A 619 -6.15 -11.76 -5.14
N TYR A 620 -5.17 -12.49 -4.63
CA TYR A 620 -3.79 -12.46 -5.13
C TYR A 620 -3.70 -13.02 -6.55
N ASP A 621 -4.32 -14.16 -6.83
CA ASP A 621 -4.37 -14.77 -8.16
C ASP A 621 -5.17 -13.92 -9.15
N TYR A 622 -6.25 -13.30 -8.71
CA TYR A 622 -7.01 -12.40 -9.56
C TYR A 622 -6.20 -11.15 -9.92
N LEU A 623 -5.49 -10.56 -8.96
CA LEU A 623 -4.64 -9.39 -9.19
C LEU A 623 -3.47 -9.73 -10.11
N LEU A 624 -2.85 -10.91 -9.96
CA LEU A 624 -1.76 -11.36 -10.83
C LEU A 624 -2.21 -11.77 -12.24
N LYS A 625 -3.39 -12.38 -12.40
CA LYS A 625 -3.92 -12.74 -13.72
C LYS A 625 -4.22 -11.52 -14.59
N LYS A 626 -4.59 -10.39 -13.99
CA LYS A 626 -4.88 -9.14 -14.73
C LYS A 626 -3.63 -8.35 -15.13
N THR A 627 -2.51 -8.54 -14.44
CA THR A 627 -1.23 -7.89 -14.81
C THR A 627 -0.54 -8.57 -15.99
N ARG A 628 -1.05 -9.74 -16.46
CA ARG A 628 -0.47 -10.54 -17.56
C ARG A 628 -1.25 -10.45 -18.87
N LYS A 629 -2.37 -9.76 -18.90
CA LYS A 629 -3.10 -9.40 -20.12
C LYS A 629 -2.91 -7.91 -20.42
#